data_6ef5a6e327a7bd35dfbe27ab4d190cf8
#
_entry.id   6ef5a6e327a7bd35dfbe27ab4d190cf8
#
_cell.length_a   1.000
_cell.length_b   1.000
_cell.length_c   1.000
_cell.angle_alpha   90.00
_cell.angle_beta   90.00
_cell.angle_gamma   90.00
#
_symmetry.space_group_name_H-M   'P 1'
#
loop_
_entity.id
_entity.type
_entity.pdbx_description
1 polymer ?
#
loop_
_entity_poly.entity_id
_entity_poly.type
_entity_poly.pdbx_seq_one_letter_code
_entity_poly.pdbx_strand_id
1 'polypeptide(L)'
;MRISGVLFSIALLTVVPSVQAQILAEAEVGIKIPLMKKSSTRPMTVAHVPSLKRYYIADGGLAPMASEYESATSKSQVHVYDDAGKYVSSAHPGYDNRSIYYNTNSAKLETITYNVSSDAGQSPNTGIYALDLSETGDLKDTSNEVIQFNPAFGDAATMPSYNAEANQYYAKQERSNKVWVVDLKSREKVSEIALDFTAAGVAHDDVSAHFVAYSGVKGEELVLIDVDHKAVLIFDLTGKYIGKSELPKDLKLRSQNHFNGTGYANNMLFVYHEPEGEFGTYYGFKVLNAN
;
A
#
# COMPACT_ATOMS: atom_id res chain seq x y z
N MET A 1 -55.71 47.21 20.35
CA MET A 1 -54.26 47.14 20.63
C MET A 1 -53.83 45.69 20.46
N ARG A 2 -53.20 45.36 19.29
CA ARG A 2 -52.74 43.98 18.99
C ARG A 2 -51.22 43.95 19.20
N ILE A 3 -50.77 43.13 20.12
CA ILE A 3 -49.35 42.91 20.39
C ILE A 3 -48.92 41.69 19.56
N SER A 4 -48.09 41.94 18.55
CA SER A 4 -47.46 40.89 17.73
C SER A 4 -46.18 40.44 18.47
N GLY A 5 -46.20 39.22 18.96
CA GLY A 5 -45.01 38.57 19.50
C GLY A 5 -44.10 38.04 18.39
N VAL A 6 -42.87 38.50 18.35
CA VAL A 6 -41.82 37.98 17.45
C VAL A 6 -41.11 36.83 18.17
N LEU A 7 -41.28 35.60 17.67
CA LEU A 7 -40.50 34.43 18.10
C LEU A 7 -39.12 34.46 17.44
N PHE A 8 -38.09 34.64 18.23
CA PHE A 8 -36.69 34.43 17.81
C PHE A 8 -36.35 32.94 17.93
N SER A 9 -36.20 32.28 16.82
CA SER A 9 -35.65 30.90 16.78
C SER A 9 -34.15 31.00 16.82
N ILE A 10 -33.54 30.59 17.93
CA ILE A 10 -32.09 30.43 18.06
C ILE A 10 -31.75 29.05 17.49
N ALA A 11 -31.13 29.00 16.31
CA ALA A 11 -30.56 27.79 15.77
C ALA A 11 -29.26 27.48 16.52
N LEU A 12 -29.27 26.45 17.36
CA LEU A 12 -28.04 25.90 17.96
C LEU A 12 -27.26 25.17 16.83
N LEU A 13 -26.20 25.79 16.34
CA LEU A 13 -25.18 25.11 15.54
C LEU A 13 -24.40 24.18 16.48
N THR A 14 -24.71 22.90 16.46
CA THR A 14 -23.86 21.87 17.05
C THR A 14 -22.61 21.71 16.19
N VAL A 15 -21.52 22.30 16.61
CA VAL A 15 -20.18 22.00 16.06
C VAL A 15 -19.86 20.58 16.52
N VAL A 16 -20.05 19.60 15.63
CA VAL A 16 -19.52 18.26 15.83
C VAL A 16 -18.00 18.39 15.68
N PRO A 17 -17.20 18.14 16.75
CA PRO A 17 -15.75 18.12 16.57
C PRO A 17 -15.43 17.01 15.58
N SER A 18 -14.86 17.35 14.45
CA SER A 18 -14.22 16.36 13.57
C SER A 18 -13.06 15.78 14.38
N VAL A 19 -13.17 14.53 14.79
CA VAL A 19 -12.03 13.80 15.33
C VAL A 19 -11.06 13.64 14.17
N GLN A 20 -10.05 14.48 14.15
CA GLN A 20 -8.98 14.41 13.18
C GLN A 20 -8.00 13.40 13.74
N ALA A 21 -7.64 12.36 12.97
CA ALA A 21 -6.56 11.49 13.36
C ALA A 21 -5.31 12.36 13.53
N GLN A 22 -4.54 12.05 14.56
CA GLN A 22 -3.36 12.84 14.88
C GLN A 22 -2.13 12.10 14.36
N ILE A 23 -1.32 12.80 13.58
CA ILE A 23 -0.01 12.28 13.15
C ILE A 23 0.86 12.07 14.39
N LEU A 24 1.40 10.88 14.55
CA LEU A 24 2.39 10.60 15.61
C LEU A 24 3.71 11.29 15.24
N ALA A 25 4.27 12.08 16.13
CA ALA A 25 5.55 12.75 15.90
C ALA A 25 6.68 11.74 15.62
N GLU A 26 6.65 10.61 16.35
CA GLU A 26 7.54 9.47 16.15
C GLU A 26 6.70 8.24 15.82
N ALA A 27 7.09 7.49 14.80
CA ALA A 27 6.41 6.27 14.39
C ALA A 27 6.60 5.15 15.43
N GLU A 28 5.51 4.52 15.81
CA GLU A 28 5.53 3.43 16.79
C GLU A 28 5.59 2.07 16.10
N VAL A 29 6.49 1.20 16.51
CA VAL A 29 6.53 -0.18 16.02
C VAL A 29 5.33 -0.95 16.57
N GLY A 30 4.36 -1.24 15.71
CA GLY A 30 3.19 -2.05 16.03
C GLY A 30 3.44 -3.55 15.90
N ILE A 31 4.23 -3.94 14.90
CA ILE A 31 4.58 -5.35 14.66
C ILE A 31 5.95 -5.47 13.97
N LYS A 32 6.61 -6.60 14.20
CA LYS A 32 7.80 -7.04 13.44
C LYS A 32 7.51 -8.40 12.85
N ILE A 33 7.71 -8.54 11.54
CA ILE A 33 7.52 -9.79 10.81
C ILE A 33 8.85 -10.21 10.21
N PRO A 34 9.67 -11.02 10.93
CA PRO A 34 10.91 -11.55 10.38
C PRO A 34 10.59 -12.55 9.28
N LEU A 35 11.16 -12.35 8.10
CA LEU A 35 10.99 -13.29 7.00
C LEU A 35 11.71 -14.60 7.32
N MET A 36 10.99 -15.70 7.32
CA MET A 36 11.55 -17.04 7.60
C MET A 36 12.25 -17.65 6.40
N LYS A 37 12.06 -17.09 5.21
CA LYS A 37 12.71 -17.51 3.97
C LYS A 37 13.26 -16.29 3.26
N LYS A 38 14.39 -16.46 2.58
CA LYS A 38 14.93 -15.45 1.70
C LYS A 38 13.89 -15.18 0.58
N SER A 39 13.64 -13.91 0.32
CA SER A 39 12.81 -13.48 -0.80
C SER A 39 13.35 -14.08 -2.09
N SER A 40 12.46 -14.61 -2.94
CA SER A 40 12.88 -15.22 -4.20
C SER A 40 13.33 -14.18 -5.22
N THR A 41 12.73 -13.00 -5.20
CA THR A 41 13.11 -11.86 -6.04
C THR A 41 13.34 -10.62 -5.20
N ARG A 42 12.30 -10.04 -4.66
CA ARG A 42 12.33 -8.86 -3.78
C ARG A 42 11.05 -8.77 -2.95
N PRO A 43 11.16 -8.29 -1.71
CA PRO A 43 9.99 -8.01 -0.89
C PRO A 43 9.19 -6.86 -1.51
N MET A 44 7.87 -7.02 -1.57
CA MET A 44 6.94 -6.08 -2.18
C MET A 44 5.94 -5.54 -1.15
N THR A 45 4.66 -5.53 -1.48
CA THR A 45 3.61 -4.99 -0.62
C THR A 45 3.11 -6.01 0.41
N VAL A 46 2.36 -5.52 1.38
CA VAL A 46 1.77 -6.30 2.47
C VAL A 46 0.26 -6.09 2.47
N ALA A 47 -0.49 -7.17 2.64
CA ALA A 47 -1.92 -7.15 2.89
C ALA A 47 -2.25 -7.77 4.25
N HIS A 48 -3.39 -7.41 4.84
CA HIS A 48 -3.94 -8.02 6.03
C HIS A 48 -5.39 -8.41 5.80
N VAL A 49 -5.77 -9.63 6.14
CA VAL A 49 -7.15 -10.11 6.11
C VAL A 49 -7.68 -10.19 7.54
N PRO A 50 -8.50 -9.22 7.98
CA PRO A 50 -8.89 -9.09 9.39
C PRO A 50 -9.64 -10.31 9.94
N SER A 51 -10.54 -10.89 9.14
CA SER A 51 -11.36 -12.05 9.54
C SER A 51 -10.52 -13.31 9.79
N LEU A 52 -9.37 -13.43 9.13
CA LEU A 52 -8.45 -14.55 9.24
C LEU A 52 -7.29 -14.28 10.20
N LYS A 53 -7.11 -13.02 10.61
CA LYS A 53 -5.97 -12.56 11.42
C LYS A 53 -4.65 -12.99 10.79
N ARG A 54 -4.46 -12.67 9.50
CA ARG A 54 -3.30 -13.07 8.70
C ARG A 54 -2.74 -11.90 7.94
N TYR A 55 -1.40 -11.81 7.92
CA TYR A 55 -0.64 -10.97 7.00
C TYR A 55 -0.18 -11.79 5.81
N TYR A 56 -0.21 -11.18 4.63
CA TYR A 56 0.23 -11.74 3.37
C TYR A 56 1.30 -10.79 2.80
N ILE A 57 2.50 -11.30 2.63
CA ILE A 57 3.65 -10.51 2.16
C ILE A 57 4.01 -11.00 0.76
N ALA A 58 3.88 -10.13 -0.21
CA ALA A 58 4.27 -10.41 -1.58
C ALA A 58 5.79 -10.40 -1.72
N ASP A 59 6.29 -11.43 -2.38
CA ASP A 59 7.68 -11.60 -2.78
C ASP A 59 7.69 -11.87 -4.28
N GLY A 60 7.82 -10.84 -5.04
CA GLY A 60 7.67 -10.90 -6.47
C GLY A 60 8.13 -9.63 -7.12
N GLY A 61 7.48 -9.23 -8.15
CA GLY A 61 7.89 -8.06 -8.87
C GLY A 61 9.08 -8.38 -9.74
N LEU A 62 8.79 -9.07 -10.79
CA LEU A 62 9.77 -9.47 -11.78
C LEU A 62 10.23 -8.25 -12.56
N ALA A 63 11.32 -7.64 -12.10
CA ALA A 63 12.13 -6.92 -13.05
C ALA A 63 12.85 -7.97 -13.88
N PRO A 64 12.81 -7.89 -15.22
CA PRO A 64 13.64 -8.72 -16.05
C PRO A 64 15.10 -8.41 -15.76
N MET A 65 15.72 -9.24 -14.95
CA MET A 65 17.16 -9.33 -14.86
C MET A 65 17.53 -10.37 -15.90
N ALA A 66 17.93 -9.90 -17.08
CA ALA A 66 17.99 -10.64 -18.34
C ALA A 66 18.69 -12.01 -18.32
N SER A 67 19.54 -12.29 -17.35
CA SER A 67 20.27 -13.56 -17.24
C SER A 67 19.69 -14.54 -16.22
N GLU A 68 18.70 -14.15 -15.44
CA GLU A 68 18.14 -14.95 -14.32
C GLU A 68 16.69 -15.37 -14.58
N TYR A 69 16.21 -15.21 -15.79
CA TYR A 69 14.83 -15.46 -16.15
C TYR A 69 14.57 -16.96 -16.36
N GLU A 70 14.48 -17.68 -15.28
CA GLU A 70 13.68 -18.89 -15.25
C GLU A 70 12.22 -18.48 -15.08
N SER A 71 11.29 -19.25 -15.58
CA SER A 71 9.85 -18.95 -15.58
C SER A 71 9.41 -18.04 -14.41
N ALA A 72 8.90 -16.88 -14.73
CA ALA A 72 8.52 -15.86 -13.78
C ALA A 72 7.56 -16.35 -12.69
N THR A 73 6.65 -17.22 -13.06
CA THR A 73 5.66 -17.86 -12.19
C THR A 73 6.30 -18.72 -11.09
N SER A 74 7.50 -19.24 -11.31
CA SER A 74 8.21 -20.03 -10.30
C SER A 74 8.94 -19.21 -9.25
N LYS A 75 9.12 -17.91 -9.48
CA LYS A 75 9.90 -17.04 -8.59
C LYS A 75 9.05 -16.15 -7.69
N SER A 76 7.84 -15.78 -8.10
CA SER A 76 6.95 -14.96 -7.29
C SER A 76 6.26 -15.80 -6.21
N GLN A 77 6.37 -15.39 -4.98
CA GLN A 77 5.76 -16.05 -3.83
C GLN A 77 4.88 -15.07 -3.04
N VAL A 78 4.01 -15.63 -2.22
CA VAL A 78 3.36 -14.90 -1.15
C VAL A 78 3.57 -15.67 0.15
N HIS A 79 4.08 -14.98 1.15
CA HIS A 79 4.35 -15.53 2.47
C HIS A 79 3.23 -15.16 3.43
N VAL A 80 2.75 -16.12 4.21
CA VAL A 80 1.65 -15.97 5.16
C VAL A 80 2.19 -15.95 6.59
N TYR A 81 1.74 -14.97 7.36
CA TYR A 81 2.06 -14.80 8.77
C TYR A 81 0.79 -14.60 9.59
N ASP A 82 0.81 -15.00 10.86
CA ASP A 82 -0.28 -14.70 11.79
C ASP A 82 -0.21 -13.25 12.32
N ASP A 83 -1.20 -12.84 13.12
CA ASP A 83 -1.26 -11.50 13.73
C ASP A 83 -0.10 -11.19 14.68
N ALA A 84 0.62 -12.20 15.15
CA ALA A 84 1.83 -12.04 15.95
C ALA A 84 3.10 -11.95 15.10
N GLY A 85 2.98 -12.01 13.77
CA GLY A 85 4.12 -11.99 12.85
C GLY A 85 4.87 -13.33 12.74
N LYS A 86 4.26 -14.44 13.19
CA LYS A 86 4.85 -15.76 13.09
C LYS A 86 4.53 -16.37 11.72
N TYR A 87 5.55 -16.93 11.08
CA TYR A 87 5.42 -17.62 9.79
C TYR A 87 4.43 -18.80 9.86
N VAL A 88 3.58 -18.88 8.85
CA VAL A 88 2.59 -19.95 8.69
C VAL A 88 2.91 -20.79 7.48
N SER A 89 2.93 -20.18 6.29
CA SER A 89 3.12 -20.90 5.02
C SER A 89 3.60 -19.96 3.92
N SER A 90 3.91 -20.54 2.76
CA SER A 90 4.17 -19.79 1.53
C SER A 90 3.58 -20.54 0.35
N ALA A 91 3.13 -19.82 -0.65
CA ALA A 91 2.61 -20.38 -1.89
C ALA A 91 3.14 -19.63 -3.11
N HIS A 92 2.99 -20.24 -4.29
CA HIS A 92 3.32 -19.68 -5.58
C HIS A 92 2.02 -19.46 -6.38
N PRO A 93 1.30 -18.35 -6.16
CA PRO A 93 0.02 -18.14 -6.85
C PRO A 93 0.16 -17.89 -8.36
N GLY A 94 1.37 -17.84 -8.88
CA GLY A 94 1.63 -17.78 -10.32
C GLY A 94 1.62 -16.41 -10.95
N TYR A 95 1.67 -15.34 -10.13
CA TYR A 95 1.63 -13.96 -10.61
C TYR A 95 2.84 -13.15 -10.18
N ASP A 96 3.06 -12.02 -10.86
CA ASP A 96 3.87 -10.94 -10.34
C ASP A 96 3.05 -10.18 -9.28
N ASN A 97 3.23 -10.55 -8.01
CA ASN A 97 2.43 -10.05 -6.89
C ASN A 97 2.91 -8.71 -6.35
N ARG A 98 3.16 -7.70 -7.19
CA ARG A 98 3.70 -6.41 -6.76
C ARG A 98 2.79 -5.66 -5.81
N SER A 99 1.48 -5.62 -6.12
CA SER A 99 0.48 -4.91 -5.33
C SER A 99 -0.55 -5.91 -4.82
N ILE A 100 -0.25 -6.51 -3.65
CA ILE A 100 -1.20 -7.35 -2.93
C ILE A 100 -1.96 -6.49 -1.93
N TYR A 101 -3.27 -6.67 -1.85
CA TYR A 101 -4.14 -5.95 -0.91
C TYR A 101 -5.39 -6.75 -0.57
N TYR A 102 -6.03 -6.41 0.54
CA TYR A 102 -7.34 -6.94 0.88
C TYR A 102 -8.42 -5.99 0.40
N ASN A 103 -9.28 -6.47 -0.49
CA ASN A 103 -10.42 -5.72 -0.99
C ASN A 103 -11.62 -5.96 -0.07
N THR A 104 -11.97 -4.96 0.74
CA THR A 104 -13.08 -5.05 1.70
C THR A 104 -14.45 -5.12 1.01
N ASN A 105 -14.59 -4.63 -0.22
CA ASN A 105 -15.85 -4.69 -0.98
C ASN A 105 -16.16 -6.11 -1.47
N SER A 106 -15.13 -6.83 -1.92
CA SER A 106 -15.26 -8.22 -2.38
C SER A 106 -14.96 -9.25 -1.30
N ALA A 107 -14.40 -8.82 -0.16
CA ALA A 107 -13.87 -9.66 0.92
C ALA A 107 -12.82 -10.66 0.40
N LYS A 108 -11.98 -10.24 -0.55
CA LYS A 108 -10.95 -11.07 -1.18
C LYS A 108 -9.56 -10.49 -1.02
N LEU A 109 -8.58 -11.36 -0.94
CA LEU A 109 -7.18 -11.01 -1.13
C LEU A 109 -6.93 -10.90 -2.64
N GLU A 110 -6.51 -9.75 -3.10
CA GLU A 110 -6.32 -9.47 -4.52
C GLU A 110 -4.88 -9.03 -4.81
N THR A 111 -4.42 -9.31 -6.01
CA THR A 111 -3.13 -8.84 -6.54
C THR A 111 -3.33 -8.15 -7.88
N ILE A 112 -2.50 -7.16 -8.16
CA ILE A 112 -2.44 -6.51 -9.45
C ILE A 112 -1.23 -7.05 -10.21
N THR A 113 -1.46 -7.53 -11.42
CA THR A 113 -0.41 -7.78 -12.40
C THR A 113 -0.51 -6.74 -13.50
N TYR A 114 0.60 -6.32 -14.07
CA TYR A 114 0.59 -5.31 -15.13
C TYR A 114 1.73 -5.48 -16.14
N ASN A 115 1.80 -4.59 -17.11
CA ASN A 115 2.57 -4.66 -18.35
C ASN A 115 3.92 -5.37 -18.28
N VAL A 116 4.69 -5.16 -17.21
CA VAL A 116 6.02 -5.79 -17.10
C VAL A 116 5.92 -7.31 -17.02
N SER A 117 4.90 -7.83 -16.33
CA SER A 117 4.66 -9.27 -16.26
C SER A 117 4.26 -9.85 -17.60
N SER A 118 3.40 -9.14 -18.35
CA SER A 118 2.94 -9.54 -19.67
C SER A 118 4.07 -9.52 -20.71
N ASP A 119 4.88 -8.46 -20.71
CA ASP A 119 6.03 -8.31 -21.63
C ASP A 119 7.10 -9.38 -21.39
N ALA A 120 7.19 -9.84 -20.16
CA ALA A 120 8.09 -10.93 -19.79
C ALA A 120 7.55 -12.32 -20.17
N GLY A 121 6.43 -12.40 -20.87
CA GLY A 121 5.80 -13.65 -21.28
C GLY A 121 5.16 -14.41 -20.13
N GLN A 122 4.81 -13.74 -19.05
CA GLN A 122 4.15 -14.37 -17.90
C GLN A 122 2.65 -14.49 -18.11
N SER A 123 2.11 -15.61 -17.77
CA SER A 123 0.69 -15.83 -17.66
C SER A 123 0.28 -15.60 -16.18
N PRO A 124 -0.83 -14.97 -15.90
CA PRO A 124 -1.83 -14.50 -16.85
C PRO A 124 -1.53 -13.10 -17.37
N ASN A 125 -2.42 -12.60 -18.24
CA ASN A 125 -2.39 -11.25 -18.77
C ASN A 125 -2.51 -10.23 -17.64
N THR A 126 -2.16 -8.99 -17.92
CA THR A 126 -2.34 -7.86 -17.02
C THR A 126 -3.79 -7.77 -16.53
N GLY A 127 -3.96 -7.53 -15.25
CA GLY A 127 -5.29 -7.47 -14.64
C GLY A 127 -5.26 -7.49 -13.12
N ILE A 128 -6.43 -7.68 -12.55
CA ILE A 128 -6.64 -7.87 -11.11
C ILE A 128 -7.11 -9.31 -10.89
N TYR A 129 -6.47 -9.99 -9.97
CA TYR A 129 -6.71 -11.40 -9.67
C TYR A 129 -6.96 -11.59 -8.18
N ALA A 130 -7.99 -12.36 -7.83
CA ALA A 130 -8.22 -12.81 -6.47
C ALA A 130 -7.40 -14.06 -6.21
N LEU A 131 -6.62 -14.05 -5.13
CA LEU A 131 -5.87 -15.20 -4.66
C LEU A 131 -6.78 -16.07 -3.82
N ASP A 132 -6.82 -17.37 -4.13
CA ASP A 132 -7.66 -18.31 -3.40
C ASP A 132 -7.06 -18.65 -2.04
N LEU A 133 -7.90 -18.56 -1.01
CA LEU A 133 -7.56 -18.93 0.36
C LEU A 133 -8.32 -20.17 0.79
N SER A 134 -7.71 -20.96 1.67
CA SER A 134 -8.41 -21.99 2.44
C SER A 134 -9.28 -21.33 3.54
N GLU A 135 -10.10 -22.12 4.21
CA GLU A 135 -10.87 -21.66 5.38
C GLU A 135 -9.96 -21.17 6.52
N THR A 136 -8.75 -21.72 6.61
CA THR A 136 -7.73 -21.33 7.61
C THR A 136 -6.85 -20.17 7.17
N GLY A 137 -7.04 -19.65 5.93
CA GLY A 137 -6.30 -18.53 5.40
C GLY A 137 -4.97 -18.90 4.75
N ASP A 138 -4.71 -20.17 4.48
CA ASP A 138 -3.55 -20.57 3.71
C ASP A 138 -3.80 -20.31 2.22
N LEU A 139 -2.79 -19.81 1.52
CA LEU A 139 -2.86 -19.60 0.07
C LEU A 139 -2.89 -20.93 -0.66
N LYS A 140 -3.74 -21.00 -1.66
CA LYS A 140 -3.74 -22.07 -2.67
C LYS A 140 -2.88 -21.65 -3.86
N ASP A 141 -2.43 -22.63 -4.64
CA ASP A 141 -1.74 -22.40 -5.92
C ASP A 141 -2.73 -22.07 -7.05
N THR A 142 -3.88 -21.51 -6.70
CA THR A 142 -4.95 -21.12 -7.62
C THR A 142 -5.40 -19.70 -7.36
N SER A 143 -5.98 -19.10 -8.38
CA SER A 143 -6.52 -17.76 -8.33
C SER A 143 -7.62 -17.59 -9.37
N ASN A 144 -8.41 -16.56 -9.18
CA ASN A 144 -9.50 -16.24 -10.08
C ASN A 144 -9.33 -14.83 -10.62
N GLU A 145 -9.48 -14.71 -11.92
CA GLU A 145 -9.50 -13.41 -12.57
C GLU A 145 -10.70 -12.59 -12.07
N VAL A 146 -10.41 -11.39 -11.59
CA VAL A 146 -11.43 -10.42 -11.19
C VAL A 146 -11.74 -9.50 -12.36
N ILE A 147 -10.70 -8.99 -13.02
CA ILE A 147 -10.81 -8.09 -14.16
C ILE A 147 -9.69 -8.38 -15.15
N GLN A 148 -10.09 -8.78 -16.35
CA GLN A 148 -9.21 -9.03 -17.47
C GLN A 148 -9.00 -7.73 -18.25
N PHE A 149 -8.09 -6.90 -17.81
CA PHE A 149 -7.68 -5.74 -18.58
C PHE A 149 -6.41 -5.13 -18.01
N ASN A 150 -5.76 -4.34 -18.83
CA ASN A 150 -4.65 -3.52 -18.42
C ASN A 150 -5.19 -2.17 -17.91
N PRO A 151 -5.35 -1.98 -16.59
CA PRO A 151 -5.76 -0.68 -16.10
C PRO A 151 -4.64 0.35 -16.35
N ALA A 152 -5.04 1.58 -16.66
CA ALA A 152 -4.12 2.67 -16.96
C ALA A 152 -3.49 3.21 -15.66
N PHE A 153 -2.55 2.49 -15.07
CA PHE A 153 -1.85 2.93 -13.86
C PHE A 153 -0.68 3.87 -14.12
N GLY A 154 -0.31 4.13 -15.37
CA GLY A 154 0.85 4.94 -15.73
C GLY A 154 2.13 4.12 -15.79
N ASP A 155 3.09 4.45 -14.94
CA ASP A 155 4.39 3.77 -14.93
C ASP A 155 4.26 2.27 -14.63
N ALA A 156 4.94 1.45 -15.42
CA ALA A 156 4.88 -0.01 -15.33
C ALA A 156 5.37 -0.58 -13.99
N ALA A 157 6.16 0.19 -13.24
CA ALA A 157 6.68 -0.23 -11.94
C ALA A 157 5.82 0.21 -10.76
N THR A 158 4.77 1.02 -10.98
CA THR A 158 3.91 1.51 -9.87
C THR A 158 3.27 0.36 -9.10
N MET A 159 3.06 0.57 -7.83
CA MET A 159 2.38 -0.34 -6.91
C MET A 159 1.12 0.36 -6.38
N PRO A 160 -0.02 0.30 -7.11
CA PRO A 160 -1.21 1.03 -6.76
C PRO A 160 -1.78 0.62 -5.40
N SER A 161 -2.24 1.61 -4.63
CA SER A 161 -2.97 1.43 -3.39
C SER A 161 -4.46 1.56 -3.63
N TYR A 162 -5.27 0.72 -2.99
CA TYR A 162 -6.71 0.66 -3.23
C TYR A 162 -7.52 1.39 -2.16
N ASN A 163 -8.46 2.22 -2.62
CA ASN A 163 -9.51 2.85 -1.83
C ASN A 163 -10.84 2.15 -2.11
N ALA A 164 -11.29 1.33 -1.18
CA ALA A 164 -12.52 0.56 -1.31
C ALA A 164 -13.78 1.44 -1.28
N GLU A 165 -13.78 2.54 -0.54
CA GLU A 165 -14.93 3.44 -0.43
C GLU A 165 -15.23 4.13 -1.77
N ALA A 166 -14.20 4.67 -2.43
CA ALA A 166 -14.34 5.32 -3.73
C ALA A 166 -14.24 4.35 -4.91
N ASN A 167 -13.84 3.09 -4.67
CA ASN A 167 -13.52 2.11 -5.72
C ASN A 167 -12.45 2.61 -6.69
N GLN A 168 -11.38 3.18 -6.14
CA GLN A 168 -10.31 3.84 -6.87
C GLN A 168 -8.94 3.32 -6.44
N TYR A 169 -7.96 3.48 -7.32
CA TYR A 169 -6.55 3.22 -7.05
C TYR A 169 -5.75 4.51 -7.10
N TYR A 170 -4.78 4.60 -6.22
CA TYR A 170 -3.77 5.66 -6.19
C TYR A 170 -2.44 5.09 -6.66
N ALA A 171 -1.98 5.54 -7.84
CA ALA A 171 -0.80 5.02 -8.51
C ALA A 171 0.30 6.09 -8.55
N LYS A 172 1.30 5.97 -7.67
CA LYS A 172 2.46 6.86 -7.61
C LYS A 172 3.26 6.72 -8.90
N GLN A 173 3.56 7.85 -9.54
CA GLN A 173 4.39 7.89 -10.74
C GLN A 173 5.86 8.07 -10.37
N GLU A 174 6.75 7.30 -11.05
CA GLU A 174 8.18 7.33 -10.81
C GLU A 174 8.78 8.73 -11.09
N ARG A 175 9.78 9.12 -10.32
CA ARG A 175 10.50 10.40 -10.45
C ARG A 175 9.59 11.62 -10.58
N SER A 176 8.49 11.59 -9.88
CA SER A 176 7.44 12.60 -9.95
C SER A 176 6.76 12.76 -8.58
N ASN A 177 6.18 13.91 -8.33
CA ASN A 177 5.26 14.10 -7.20
C ASN A 177 3.81 13.74 -7.56
N LYS A 178 3.58 13.09 -8.69
CA LYS A 178 2.25 12.79 -9.20
C LYS A 178 1.74 11.45 -8.73
N VAL A 179 0.47 11.41 -8.36
CA VAL A 179 -0.30 10.22 -8.07
C VAL A 179 -1.50 10.20 -9.00
N TRP A 180 -1.58 9.18 -9.85
CA TRP A 180 -2.75 8.99 -10.69
C TRP A 180 -3.88 8.39 -9.89
N VAL A 181 -5.09 8.92 -10.07
CA VAL A 181 -6.32 8.34 -9.55
C VAL A 181 -6.97 7.57 -10.68
N VAL A 182 -7.08 6.25 -10.50
CA VAL A 182 -7.65 5.33 -11.49
C VAL A 182 -8.94 4.78 -10.96
N ASP A 183 -10.02 5.00 -11.67
CA ASP A 183 -11.34 4.47 -11.31
C ASP A 183 -11.52 3.04 -11.84
N LEU A 184 -11.95 2.13 -10.96
CA LEU A 184 -12.07 0.72 -11.32
C LEU A 184 -13.24 0.47 -12.30
N LYS A 185 -14.30 1.28 -12.25
CA LYS A 185 -15.46 1.11 -13.12
C LYS A 185 -15.19 1.54 -14.55
N SER A 186 -14.59 2.73 -14.74
CA SER A 186 -14.18 3.21 -16.07
C SER A 186 -12.90 2.57 -16.56
N ARG A 187 -12.04 2.08 -15.64
CA ARG A 187 -10.72 1.50 -15.91
C ARG A 187 -9.71 2.52 -16.47
N GLU A 188 -9.93 3.78 -16.17
CA GLU A 188 -9.15 4.89 -16.70
C GLU A 188 -8.66 5.82 -15.60
N LYS A 189 -7.62 6.58 -15.90
CA LYS A 189 -7.21 7.71 -15.08
C LYS A 189 -8.31 8.77 -15.10
N VAL A 190 -8.88 9.05 -13.93
CA VAL A 190 -9.94 10.06 -13.77
C VAL A 190 -9.41 11.40 -13.26
N SER A 191 -8.27 11.38 -12.55
CA SER A 191 -7.62 12.60 -12.06
C SER A 191 -6.14 12.35 -11.73
N GLU A 192 -5.48 13.41 -11.31
CA GLU A 192 -4.08 13.40 -10.87
C GLU A 192 -3.96 14.28 -9.64
N ILE A 193 -3.24 13.78 -8.62
CA ILE A 193 -2.90 14.52 -7.40
C ILE A 193 -1.43 14.86 -7.49
N ALA A 194 -1.08 16.14 -7.32
CA ALA A 194 0.31 16.58 -7.21
C ALA A 194 0.63 16.79 -5.72
N LEU A 195 1.50 15.94 -5.17
CA LEU A 195 1.94 16.05 -3.78
C LEU A 195 2.85 17.28 -3.60
N ASP A 196 2.62 18.07 -2.56
CA ASP A 196 3.42 19.26 -2.27
C ASP A 196 4.76 18.88 -1.60
N PHE A 197 5.69 18.40 -2.41
CA PHE A 197 7.04 18.04 -1.97
C PHE A 197 7.84 19.24 -1.50
N THR A 198 7.52 20.45 -2.02
CA THR A 198 8.18 21.68 -1.57
C THR A 198 7.84 21.97 -0.12
N ALA A 199 6.56 21.89 0.27
CA ALA A 199 6.15 22.08 1.65
C ALA A 199 6.67 20.96 2.57
N ALA A 200 6.81 19.74 2.05
CA ALA A 200 7.39 18.61 2.78
C ALA A 200 8.92 18.70 2.92
N GLY A 201 9.59 19.53 2.11
CA GLY A 201 11.04 19.71 2.13
C GLY A 201 11.82 18.54 1.54
N VAL A 202 11.25 17.83 0.53
CA VAL A 202 11.84 16.64 -0.08
C VAL A 202 11.95 16.76 -1.60
N ALA A 203 12.90 16.04 -2.17
CA ALA A 203 13.04 15.84 -3.61
C ALA A 203 12.36 14.53 -4.06
N HIS A 204 12.25 14.35 -5.38
CA HIS A 204 11.65 13.12 -5.93
C HIS A 204 12.44 11.86 -5.59
N ASP A 205 13.76 11.99 -5.50
CA ASP A 205 14.66 10.86 -5.28
C ASP A 205 14.78 10.49 -3.80
N ASP A 206 14.30 11.34 -2.87
CA ASP A 206 14.32 11.06 -1.43
C ASP A 206 13.25 10.05 -1.00
N VAL A 207 12.19 9.93 -1.79
CA VAL A 207 10.97 9.21 -1.42
C VAL A 207 10.76 7.94 -2.24
N SER A 208 9.83 7.08 -1.81
CA SER A 208 9.42 5.91 -2.60
C SER A 208 8.98 6.32 -4.01
N ALA A 209 9.61 5.70 -5.02
CA ALA A 209 9.33 5.96 -6.42
C ALA A 209 7.98 5.40 -6.89
N HIS A 210 7.58 4.24 -6.34
CA HIS A 210 6.50 3.43 -6.92
C HIS A 210 5.27 3.29 -6.02
N PHE A 211 5.36 3.62 -4.72
CA PHE A 211 4.30 3.36 -3.76
C PHE A 211 3.89 4.60 -2.98
N VAL A 212 2.60 4.82 -2.87
CA VAL A 212 1.94 5.68 -1.90
C VAL A 212 0.80 4.89 -1.29
N ALA A 213 0.69 4.91 0.03
CA ALA A 213 -0.39 4.22 0.72
C ALA A 213 -1.65 5.08 0.78
N TYR A 214 -2.82 4.44 0.72
CA TYR A 214 -4.09 5.04 1.12
C TYR A 214 -4.41 4.63 2.56
N SER A 215 -4.47 5.60 3.46
CA SER A 215 -4.70 5.36 4.90
C SER A 215 -6.16 5.13 5.26
N GLY A 216 -7.10 5.66 4.47
CA GLY A 216 -8.51 5.74 4.81
C GLY A 216 -8.85 6.82 5.85
N VAL A 217 -7.88 7.58 6.34
CA VAL A 217 -8.09 8.62 7.36
C VAL A 217 -8.34 9.95 6.68
N LYS A 218 -9.52 10.53 6.90
CA LYS A 218 -9.94 11.77 6.25
C LYS A 218 -9.02 12.95 6.59
N GLY A 219 -8.50 13.60 5.55
CA GLY A 219 -7.54 14.71 5.65
C GLY A 219 -6.08 14.27 5.77
N GLU A 220 -5.82 12.96 5.86
CA GLU A 220 -4.51 12.32 6.02
C GLU A 220 -4.41 11.07 5.15
N GLU A 221 -5.03 11.11 3.95
CA GLU A 221 -5.31 9.92 3.16
C GLU A 221 -4.09 9.31 2.49
N LEU A 222 -3.09 10.11 2.13
CA LEU A 222 -1.92 9.61 1.38
C LEU A 222 -0.68 9.60 2.26
N VAL A 223 -0.07 8.43 2.35
CA VAL A 223 1.10 8.17 3.21
C VAL A 223 2.26 7.72 2.34
N LEU A 224 3.39 8.44 2.41
CA LEU A 224 4.56 8.21 1.58
C LEU A 224 5.82 8.11 2.45
N ILE A 225 6.66 7.11 2.21
CA ILE A 225 7.94 7.02 2.90
C ILE A 225 8.99 7.94 2.26
N ASP A 226 9.64 8.74 3.09
CA ASP A 226 10.88 9.46 2.81
C ASP A 226 12.03 8.57 3.29
N VAL A 227 12.70 7.96 2.32
CA VAL A 227 13.73 6.95 2.58
C VAL A 227 15.01 7.58 3.09
N ASP A 228 15.41 8.71 2.52
CA ASP A 228 16.69 9.35 2.81
C ASP A 228 16.69 10.06 4.16
N HIS A 229 15.56 10.66 4.55
CA HIS A 229 15.43 11.35 5.83
C HIS A 229 14.77 10.48 6.91
N LYS A 230 14.40 9.22 6.60
CA LYS A 230 13.75 8.28 7.52
C LYS A 230 12.50 8.86 8.17
N ALA A 231 11.58 9.31 7.33
CA ALA A 231 10.31 9.86 7.77
C ALA A 231 9.14 9.27 6.96
N VAL A 232 7.95 9.43 7.47
CA VAL A 232 6.71 9.11 6.77
C VAL A 232 5.95 10.41 6.57
N LEU A 233 5.75 10.79 5.32
CA LEU A 233 5.08 12.01 4.91
C LEU A 233 3.59 11.74 4.74
N ILE A 234 2.76 12.66 5.22
CA ILE A 234 1.30 12.55 5.16
C ILE A 234 0.75 13.71 4.33
N PHE A 235 -0.13 13.38 3.37
CA PHE A 235 -0.81 14.32 2.50
C PHE A 235 -2.31 14.04 2.48
N ASP A 236 -3.11 15.06 2.17
CA ASP A 236 -4.53 14.88 1.88
C ASP A 236 -4.77 14.55 0.39
N LEU A 237 -6.01 14.28 0.01
CA LEU A 237 -6.38 13.98 -1.39
C LEU A 237 -6.28 15.19 -2.33
N THR A 238 -5.99 16.40 -1.85
CA THR A 238 -5.65 17.55 -2.69
C THR A 238 -4.15 17.62 -2.99
N GLY A 239 -3.34 16.77 -2.35
CA GLY A 239 -1.89 16.74 -2.43
C GLY A 239 -1.19 17.68 -1.45
N LYS A 240 -1.96 18.35 -0.57
CA LYS A 240 -1.41 19.24 0.46
C LYS A 240 -0.64 18.40 1.49
N TYR A 241 0.57 18.84 1.82
CA TYR A 241 1.34 18.29 2.92
C TYR A 241 0.68 18.65 4.26
N ILE A 242 0.45 17.64 5.09
CA ILE A 242 -0.19 17.76 6.41
C ILE A 242 0.84 17.69 7.52
N GLY A 243 1.82 16.79 7.39
CA GLY A 243 2.86 16.60 8.38
C GLY A 243 3.66 15.33 8.14
N LYS A 244 4.52 14.99 9.10
CA LYS A 244 5.35 13.78 9.04
C LYS A 244 5.42 13.07 10.39
N SER A 245 5.77 11.78 10.32
CA SER A 245 6.12 10.94 11.44
C SER A 245 7.56 10.45 11.26
N GLU A 246 8.42 10.66 12.27
CA GLU A 246 9.82 10.25 12.19
C GLU A 246 9.96 8.74 12.42
N LEU A 247 10.70 8.06 11.55
CA LEU A 247 11.06 6.65 11.73
C LEU A 247 12.24 6.50 12.70
N PRO A 248 12.39 5.33 13.35
CA PRO A 248 13.53 5.08 14.25
C PRO A 248 14.89 5.35 13.57
N LYS A 249 15.77 6.07 14.23
CA LYS A 249 17.08 6.46 13.68
C LYS A 249 17.99 5.29 13.36
N ASP A 250 17.84 4.19 14.11
CA ASP A 250 18.58 2.93 13.94
C ASP A 250 18.01 2.05 12.82
N LEU A 251 16.85 2.38 12.27
CA LEU A 251 16.28 1.70 11.11
C LEU A 251 17.22 1.88 9.92
N LYS A 252 17.70 0.77 9.37
CA LYS A 252 18.60 0.78 8.22
C LYS A 252 17.82 0.59 6.94
N LEU A 253 17.42 1.70 6.34
CA LEU A 253 16.86 1.72 4.99
C LEU A 253 18.00 1.62 3.97
N ARG A 254 17.74 0.97 2.86
CA ARG A 254 18.67 0.80 1.74
C ARG A 254 18.10 1.40 0.48
N SER A 255 18.90 1.54 -0.56
CA SER A 255 18.47 2.04 -1.88
C SER A 255 17.26 1.29 -2.44
N GLN A 256 17.11 -0.01 -2.14
CA GLN A 256 15.92 -0.77 -2.56
C GLN A 256 14.60 -0.24 -1.98
N ASN A 257 14.62 0.41 -0.80
CA ASN A 257 13.41 0.96 -0.20
C ASN A 257 12.81 2.13 -0.99
N HIS A 258 13.57 2.74 -1.90
CA HIS A 258 13.02 3.68 -2.88
C HIS A 258 12.10 3.01 -3.89
N PHE A 259 12.27 1.72 -4.15
CA PHE A 259 11.58 1.02 -5.24
C PHE A 259 10.59 -0.04 -4.76
N ASN A 260 10.84 -0.67 -3.62
CA ASN A 260 10.04 -1.79 -3.11
C ASN A 260 10.19 -1.96 -1.59
N GLY A 261 9.56 -3.01 -1.03
CA GLY A 261 9.62 -3.30 0.40
C GLY A 261 8.77 -2.36 1.25
N THR A 262 7.71 -1.80 0.67
CA THR A 262 6.78 -0.92 1.36
C THR A 262 5.35 -1.41 1.16
N GLY A 263 4.52 -1.37 2.20
CA GLY A 263 3.12 -1.75 2.13
C GLY A 263 2.30 -1.00 3.17
N TYR A 264 0.97 -1.05 3.05
CA TYR A 264 0.08 -0.49 4.07
C TYR A 264 -1.05 -1.47 4.33
N ALA A 265 -1.16 -1.91 5.57
CA ALA A 265 -2.19 -2.84 6.00
C ALA A 265 -2.44 -2.70 7.50
N ASN A 266 -3.67 -2.99 7.95
CA ASN A 266 -4.03 -2.96 9.37
C ASN A 266 -3.63 -1.63 10.07
N ASN A 267 -3.84 -0.49 9.39
CA ASN A 267 -3.50 0.86 9.84
C ASN A 267 -2.00 1.06 10.17
N MET A 268 -1.12 0.30 9.53
CA MET A 268 0.32 0.40 9.68
C MET A 268 1.01 0.53 8.33
N LEU A 269 2.02 1.39 8.25
CA LEU A 269 2.97 1.40 7.15
C LEU A 269 4.03 0.33 7.41
N PHE A 270 4.14 -0.63 6.50
CA PHE A 270 5.17 -1.66 6.54
C PHE A 270 6.39 -1.23 5.75
N VAL A 271 7.55 -1.41 6.35
CA VAL A 271 8.83 -1.09 5.73
C VAL A 271 9.76 -2.29 5.90
N TYR A 272 10.33 -2.76 4.79
CA TYR A 272 11.31 -3.82 4.80
C TYR A 272 12.67 -3.31 5.28
N HIS A 273 13.20 -3.97 6.27
CA HIS A 273 14.52 -3.71 6.84
C HIS A 273 15.37 -4.97 6.76
N GLU A 274 16.53 -4.89 6.14
CA GLU A 274 17.45 -6.02 6.00
C GLU A 274 18.75 -5.73 6.73
N PRO A 275 18.92 -6.28 7.95
CA PRO A 275 20.19 -6.23 8.65
C PRO A 275 21.27 -7.02 7.91
N GLU A 276 22.51 -6.65 8.09
CA GLU A 276 23.62 -7.35 7.47
C GLU A 276 23.72 -8.80 8.00
N GLY A 277 23.73 -9.76 7.07
CA GLY A 277 23.89 -11.19 7.38
C GLY A 277 22.64 -11.92 7.84
N GLU A 278 21.48 -11.25 7.88
CA GLU A 278 20.19 -11.84 8.26
C GLU A 278 19.17 -11.72 7.14
N PHE A 279 18.12 -12.56 7.18
CA PHE A 279 16.94 -12.31 6.39
C PHE A 279 16.25 -11.03 6.87
N GLY A 280 15.65 -10.30 5.95
CA GLY A 280 14.98 -9.07 6.29
C GLY A 280 13.74 -9.26 7.15
N THR A 281 13.34 -8.16 7.75
CA THR A 281 12.16 -8.06 8.60
C THR A 281 11.28 -6.94 8.07
N TYR A 282 9.97 -7.16 8.00
CA TYR A 282 9.02 -6.08 7.85
C TYR A 282 8.70 -5.48 9.22
N TYR A 283 8.85 -4.18 9.34
CA TYR A 283 8.39 -3.40 10.48
C TYR A 283 7.09 -2.72 10.10
N GLY A 284 6.01 -3.02 10.80
CA GLY A 284 4.74 -2.29 10.71
C GLY A 284 4.73 -1.12 11.69
N PHE A 285 4.70 0.09 11.16
CA PHE A 285 4.70 1.33 11.93
C PHE A 285 3.32 1.96 11.98
N LYS A 286 2.84 2.25 13.18
CA LYS A 286 1.73 3.18 13.39
C LYS A 286 2.28 4.59 13.23
N VAL A 287 1.70 5.35 12.32
CA VAL A 287 2.08 6.72 12.00
C VAL A 287 0.92 7.70 12.24
N LEU A 288 -0.29 7.16 12.33
CA LEU A 288 -1.53 7.86 12.64
C LEU A 288 -2.21 7.22 13.84
N ASN A 289 -2.74 8.02 14.76
CA ASN A 289 -3.68 7.55 15.76
C ASN A 289 -5.01 7.26 15.06
N ALA A 290 -5.24 6.03 14.64
CA ALA A 290 -6.57 5.59 14.22
C ALA A 290 -7.47 5.49 15.45
N ASN A 291 -8.48 6.34 15.54
CA ASN A 291 -9.54 6.24 16.55
C ASN A 291 -10.53 5.16 16.15
#